data_e8f67dd02d92f29071e6def9ea166e5b
#
_entry.id   e8f67dd02d92f29071e6def9ea166e5b
#
_cell.length_a   1.000
_cell.length_b   1.000
_cell.length_c   1.000
_cell.angle_alpha   90.00
_cell.angle_beta   90.00
_cell.angle_gamma   90.00
#
_symmetry.space_group_name_H-M   'P 1'
#
loop_
_entity.id
_entity.type
_entity.pdbx_description
1 polymer ?
#
loop_
_entity_poly.entity_id
_entity_poly.type
_entity_poly.pdbx_seq_one_letter_code
_entity_poly.pdbx_strand_id
1 'polypeptide(L)'
;DEKALKKAEELERVAKKAEKIDFGTIGVASASDKDNLQELKGIGPFIEEKLNALGIFKFEQIAKMTSKIEDEVNIAIEFFPGRVKRDEWVKQAKERSKK
;
A
#
# COMPACT_ATOMS: atom_id res chain seq x y z
N ASP A 1 -18.55 -6.27 -17.21
CA ASP A 1 -17.35 -7.06 -17.46
C ASP A 1 -16.90 -7.77 -16.19
N GLU A 2 -16.70 -9.08 -16.29
CA GLU A 2 -16.30 -9.90 -15.14
C GLU A 2 -14.98 -9.47 -14.52
N LYS A 3 -14.01 -9.07 -15.33
CA LYS A 3 -12.70 -8.62 -14.83
C LYS A 3 -12.84 -7.35 -14.03
N ALA A 4 -13.62 -6.41 -14.53
CA ALA A 4 -13.83 -5.14 -13.83
C ALA A 4 -14.56 -5.38 -12.52
N LEU A 5 -15.55 -6.29 -12.52
CA LEU A 5 -16.30 -6.63 -11.32
C LEU A 5 -15.41 -7.28 -10.26
N LYS A 6 -14.55 -8.21 -10.68
CA LYS A 6 -13.63 -8.87 -9.76
C LYS A 6 -12.64 -7.90 -9.14
N LYS A 7 -12.14 -6.95 -9.94
CA LYS A 7 -11.25 -5.90 -9.44
C LYS A 7 -11.96 -5.03 -8.41
N ALA A 8 -13.19 -4.63 -8.71
CA ALA A 8 -13.98 -3.80 -7.80
C ALA A 8 -14.22 -4.52 -6.48
N GLU A 9 -14.55 -5.81 -6.54
CA GLU A 9 -14.77 -6.62 -5.35
C GLU A 9 -13.48 -6.75 -4.52
N GLU A 10 -12.35 -6.93 -5.19
CA GLU A 10 -11.06 -7.05 -4.53
C GLU A 10 -10.69 -5.74 -3.83
N LEU A 11 -10.90 -4.60 -4.49
CA LEU A 11 -10.63 -3.30 -3.89
C LEU A 11 -11.53 -3.05 -2.69
N GLU A 12 -12.78 -3.51 -2.75
CA GLU A 12 -13.71 -3.39 -1.63
C GLU A 12 -13.24 -4.21 -0.42
N ARG A 13 -12.77 -5.44 -0.67
CA ARG A 13 -12.22 -6.28 0.39
C ARG A 13 -11.00 -5.63 1.03
N VAL A 14 -10.14 -5.06 0.21
CA VAL A 14 -8.93 -4.38 0.68
C VAL A 14 -9.32 -3.17 1.55
N ALA A 15 -10.25 -2.36 1.08
CA ALA A 15 -10.69 -1.18 1.82
C ALA A 15 -11.20 -1.53 3.22
N LYS A 16 -11.91 -2.65 3.35
CA LYS A 16 -12.43 -3.09 4.64
C LYS A 16 -11.34 -3.47 5.64
N LYS A 17 -10.16 -3.80 5.14
CA LYS A 17 -9.03 -4.18 6.00
C LYS A 17 -8.23 -2.99 6.51
N ALA A 18 -8.63 -1.78 6.11
CA ALA A 18 -7.96 -0.56 6.54
C ALA A 18 -7.93 -0.42 8.07
N GLU A 19 -9.00 -0.85 8.74
CA GLU A 19 -9.07 -0.77 10.19
C GLU A 19 -8.06 -1.66 10.91
N LYS A 20 -7.44 -2.59 10.21
CA LYS A 20 -6.40 -3.47 10.77
C LYS A 20 -5.01 -2.88 10.64
N ILE A 21 -4.88 -1.76 9.95
CA ILE A 21 -3.59 -1.11 9.74
C ILE A 21 -3.40 -0.01 10.79
N ASP A 22 -2.21 0.01 11.37
CA ASP A 22 -1.86 1.01 12.39
C ASP A 22 -1.48 2.34 11.74
N PHE A 23 -2.48 3.14 11.38
CA PHE A 23 -2.26 4.46 10.80
C PHE A 23 -1.70 5.46 11.82
N GLY A 24 -1.80 5.15 13.10
CA GLY A 24 -1.15 5.96 14.11
C GLY A 24 0.36 5.96 13.96
N THR A 25 0.90 4.84 13.50
CA THR A 25 2.34 4.70 13.28
C THR A 25 2.77 5.26 11.93
N ILE A 26 2.04 4.95 10.87
CA ILE A 26 2.46 5.36 9.52
C ILE A 26 1.90 6.70 9.06
N GLY A 27 0.91 7.20 9.75
CA GLY A 27 0.28 8.49 9.42
C GLY A 27 -0.92 8.32 8.50
N VAL A 28 -1.79 9.33 8.54
CA VAL A 28 -3.00 9.38 7.70
C VAL A 28 -2.75 10.35 6.55
N ALA A 29 -3.17 9.98 5.36
CA ALA A 29 -3.06 10.83 4.18
C ALA A 29 -4.34 10.72 3.36
N SER A 30 -4.51 11.61 2.39
CA SER A 30 -5.68 11.60 1.53
C SER A 30 -5.28 11.48 0.07
N ALA A 31 -6.26 11.12 -0.77
CA ALA A 31 -6.03 10.97 -2.20
C ALA A 31 -5.53 12.26 -2.86
N SER A 32 -5.90 13.41 -2.30
CA SER A 32 -5.46 14.70 -2.87
C SER A 32 -3.96 14.95 -2.69
N ASP A 33 -3.33 14.26 -1.75
CA ASP A 33 -1.89 14.41 -1.46
C ASP A 33 -1.05 13.26 -1.97
N LYS A 34 -1.63 12.37 -2.76
CA LYS A 34 -0.95 11.13 -3.11
C LYS A 34 0.30 11.31 -3.94
N ASP A 35 1.28 10.46 -3.66
CA ASP A 35 2.48 10.32 -4.46
C ASP A 35 2.23 9.26 -5.54
N ASN A 36 3.08 9.23 -6.55
CA ASN A 36 3.02 8.16 -7.55
C ASN A 36 3.76 6.93 -7.01
N LEU A 37 3.03 6.06 -6.34
CA LEU A 37 3.63 4.88 -5.69
C LEU A 37 4.23 3.89 -6.69
N GLN A 38 3.86 4.00 -7.96
CA GLN A 38 4.43 3.15 -8.99
C GLN A 38 5.91 3.42 -9.24
N GLU A 39 6.46 4.48 -8.69
CA GLU A 39 7.89 4.75 -8.74
C GLU A 39 8.68 3.75 -7.91
N LEU A 40 8.03 3.07 -6.98
CA LEU A 40 8.70 2.01 -6.21
C LEU A 40 8.66 0.71 -7.02
N LYS A 41 9.81 0.04 -7.08
CA LYS A 41 9.90 -1.26 -7.73
C LYS A 41 8.95 -2.24 -7.04
N GLY A 42 8.16 -2.94 -7.82
CA GLY A 42 7.21 -3.92 -7.31
C GLY A 42 5.79 -3.39 -7.17
N ILE A 43 5.57 -2.10 -7.41
CA ILE A 43 4.22 -1.52 -7.35
C ILE A 43 3.77 -1.14 -8.75
N GLY A 44 2.87 -1.94 -9.31
CA GLY A 44 2.22 -1.62 -10.58
C GLY A 44 0.91 -0.87 -10.35
N PRO A 45 0.18 -0.57 -11.44
CA PRO A 45 -1.07 0.21 -11.34
C PRO A 45 -2.11 -0.38 -10.40
N PHE A 46 -2.34 -1.68 -10.44
CA PHE A 46 -3.37 -2.28 -9.61
C PHE A 46 -2.94 -2.37 -8.14
N ILE A 47 -1.66 -2.63 -7.88
CA ILE A 47 -1.16 -2.65 -6.51
C ILE A 47 -1.28 -1.24 -5.90
N GLU A 48 -1.00 -0.21 -6.69
CA GLU A 48 -1.20 1.17 -6.23
C GLU A 48 -2.66 1.43 -5.89
N GLU A 49 -3.59 0.97 -6.73
CA GLU A 49 -5.02 1.11 -6.44
C GLU A 49 -5.39 0.45 -5.13
N LYS A 50 -4.84 -0.73 -4.86
CA LYS A 50 -5.10 -1.44 -3.61
C LYS A 50 -4.54 -0.70 -2.41
N LEU A 51 -3.32 -0.17 -2.53
CA LEU A 51 -2.72 0.62 -1.46
C LEU A 51 -3.57 1.86 -1.18
N ASN A 52 -4.03 2.52 -2.23
CA ASN A 52 -4.90 3.69 -2.09
C ASN A 52 -6.24 3.31 -1.43
N ALA A 53 -6.82 2.19 -1.82
CA ALA A 53 -8.06 1.71 -1.21
C ALA A 53 -7.88 1.44 0.28
N LEU A 54 -6.70 1.00 0.68
CA LEU A 54 -6.37 0.73 2.07
C LEU A 54 -6.14 2.01 2.87
N GLY A 55 -5.80 3.11 2.20
CA GLY A 55 -5.52 4.39 2.84
C GLY A 55 -4.05 4.80 2.75
N ILE A 56 -3.27 4.08 1.96
CA ILE A 56 -1.85 4.39 1.78
C ILE A 56 -1.70 5.12 0.45
N PHE A 57 -1.26 6.38 0.52
CA PHE A 57 -1.15 7.27 -0.63
C PHE A 57 0.24 7.86 -0.81
N LYS A 58 1.07 7.86 0.23
CA LYS A 58 2.33 8.59 0.22
C LYS A 58 3.54 7.71 0.54
N PHE A 59 4.67 8.06 -0.06
CA PHE A 59 5.94 7.39 0.25
C PHE A 59 6.22 7.46 1.75
N GLU A 60 5.90 8.58 2.38
CA GLU A 60 6.12 8.77 3.80
C GLU A 60 5.44 7.70 4.65
N GLN A 61 4.22 7.32 4.27
CA GLN A 61 3.50 6.26 4.98
C GLN A 61 4.20 4.91 4.87
N ILE A 62 4.64 4.59 3.66
CA ILE A 62 5.35 3.33 3.43
C ILE A 62 6.68 3.33 4.17
N ALA A 63 7.38 4.47 4.16
CA ALA A 63 8.66 4.61 4.84
C ALA A 63 8.57 4.36 6.35
N LYS A 64 7.42 4.60 6.93
CA LYS A 64 7.20 4.44 8.38
C LYS A 64 6.68 3.06 8.78
N MET A 65 6.47 2.15 7.83
CA MET A 65 5.99 0.81 8.15
C MET A 65 7.03 0.03 8.94
N THR A 66 6.56 -0.61 10.02
CA THR A 66 7.37 -1.55 10.77
C THR A 66 7.30 -2.91 10.09
N SER A 67 8.15 -3.85 10.53
CA SER A 67 8.13 -5.21 10.00
C SER A 67 6.73 -5.85 10.10
N LYS A 68 6.06 -5.61 11.22
CA LYS A 68 4.70 -6.12 11.43
C LYS A 68 3.71 -5.50 10.44
N ILE A 69 3.81 -4.18 10.25
CA ILE A 69 2.91 -3.47 9.34
C ILE A 69 3.15 -3.90 7.89
N GLU A 70 4.40 -4.15 7.52
CA GLU A 70 4.71 -4.67 6.19
C GLU A 70 3.94 -5.97 5.91
N ASP A 71 3.94 -6.89 6.89
CA ASP A 71 3.24 -8.15 6.73
C ASP A 71 1.72 -7.94 6.70
N GLU A 72 1.21 -7.04 7.53
CA GLU A 72 -0.21 -6.73 7.56
C GLU A 72 -0.68 -6.12 6.23
N VAL A 73 0.10 -5.20 5.68
CA VAL A 73 -0.21 -4.59 4.38
C VAL A 73 -0.16 -5.64 3.27
N ASN A 74 0.86 -6.48 3.29
CA ASN A 74 1.02 -7.54 2.28
C ASN A 74 -0.22 -8.43 2.23
N ILE A 75 -0.75 -8.80 3.40
CA ILE A 75 -1.96 -9.61 3.50
C ILE A 75 -3.18 -8.80 3.06
N ALA A 76 -3.28 -7.56 3.54
CA ALA A 76 -4.44 -6.72 3.28
C ALA A 76 -4.67 -6.47 1.78
N ILE A 77 -3.59 -6.26 1.02
CA ILE A 77 -3.70 -6.02 -0.42
C ILE A 77 -3.74 -7.31 -1.22
N GLU A 78 -3.81 -8.46 -0.54
CA GLU A 78 -3.89 -9.77 -1.18
C GLU A 78 -2.74 -10.02 -2.16
N PHE A 79 -1.54 -9.62 -1.75
CA PHE A 79 -0.35 -9.80 -2.57
C PHE A 79 0.33 -11.12 -2.25
N PHE A 80 1.23 -11.56 -3.11
CA PHE A 80 1.99 -12.78 -2.85
C PHE A 80 2.78 -12.65 -1.55
N PRO A 81 2.83 -13.72 -0.75
CA PRO A 81 3.49 -13.64 0.56
C PRO A 81 4.93 -13.10 0.48
N GLY A 82 5.25 -12.20 1.39
CA GLY A 82 6.60 -11.66 1.52
C GLY A 82 7.05 -10.67 0.47
N ARG A 83 6.19 -10.28 -0.47
CA ARG A 83 6.60 -9.40 -1.57
C ARG A 83 6.97 -8.00 -1.12
N VAL A 84 6.24 -7.44 -0.14
CA VAL A 84 6.53 -6.10 0.36
C VAL A 84 7.96 -6.04 0.90
N LYS A 85 8.35 -7.04 1.68
CA LYS A 85 9.71 -7.11 2.23
C LYS A 85 10.74 -7.47 1.19
N ARG A 86 10.42 -8.42 0.32
CA ARG A 86 11.35 -8.85 -0.74
C ARG A 86 11.76 -7.71 -1.65
N ASP A 87 10.79 -6.88 -2.01
CA ASP A 87 11.04 -5.76 -2.91
C ASP A 87 11.50 -4.50 -2.16
N GLU A 88 11.67 -4.60 -0.85
CA GLU A 88 12.22 -3.51 -0.03
C GLU A 88 11.47 -2.18 -0.20
N TRP A 89 10.15 -2.23 -0.14
CA TRP A 89 9.34 -1.02 -0.31
C TRP A 89 9.69 0.06 0.72
N VAL A 90 9.90 -0.34 1.97
CA VAL A 90 10.22 0.63 3.04
C VAL A 90 11.52 1.36 2.73
N LYS A 91 12.55 0.63 2.33
CA LYS A 91 13.84 1.23 1.99
C LYS A 91 13.72 2.17 0.81
N GLN A 92 13.03 1.75 -0.24
CA GLN A 92 12.80 2.58 -1.42
C GLN A 92 12.02 3.85 -1.06
N ALA A 93 10.97 3.70 -0.25
CA ALA A 93 10.13 4.82 0.15
C ALA A 93 10.91 5.82 1.00
N LYS A 94 11.79 5.35 1.87
CA LYS A 94 12.64 6.23 2.68
C LYS A 94 13.52 7.11 1.80
N GLU A 95 14.06 6.56 0.73
CA GLU A 95 14.87 7.32 -0.20
C GLU A 95 14.05 8.39 -0.93
N ARG A 96 12.81 8.05 -1.30
CA ARG A 96 11.93 9.00 -1.98
C ARG A 96 11.45 10.11 -1.06
N SER A 97 11.21 9.80 0.20
CA SER A 97 10.67 10.77 1.15
C SER A 97 11.71 11.75 1.70
N LYS A 98 12.98 11.53 1.41
CA LYS A 98 14.05 12.44 1.83
C LYS A 98 14.15 13.72 1.02
N LYS A 99 13.42 13.83 -0.05
CA LYS A 99 13.46 15.01 -0.92
C LYS A 99 12.71 16.19 -0.35
#